data_87e052c67dbb0e1eba12969dbfb43741
#
_entry.id   87e052c67dbb0e1eba12969dbfb43741
#
_cell.length_a   1.000
_cell.length_b   1.000
_cell.length_c   1.000
_cell.angle_alpha   90.00
_cell.angle_beta   90.00
_cell.angle_gamma   90.00
#
_symmetry.space_group_name_H-M   'P 1'
#
loop_
_entity.id
_entity.type
_entity.pdbx_description
1 polymer ?
#
loop_
_entity_poly.entity_id
_entity_poly.type
_entity_poly.pdbx_seq_one_letter_code
_entity_poly.pdbx_strand_id
1 'polypeptide(L)'
;LEGHTRAFMKIEDGCNRRCAYCVIPRARGSVRSRAEESILGELAALAKGGYAEVVFSGINLSSYGRDTGTDLAEIVEKAAQVPGIRRIRLGSLEPDLMTEEMIARMARVPALCPQFHLSLQSGCDATLRRMRRIYDTAGYRAVVEKLRAAFPGASFTTDIIVGFPGETEADFEES
;
A
#
# COMPACT_ATOMS: atom_id res chain seq x y z
N LEU A 1 -5.64 -22.02 -1.04
CA LEU A 1 -6.58 -21.03 -0.43
C LEU A 1 -7.68 -21.68 0.42
N GLU A 2 -7.67 -23.01 0.55
CA GLU A 2 -8.67 -23.74 1.35
C GLU A 2 -8.69 -23.21 2.80
N GLY A 3 -9.87 -22.91 3.32
CA GLY A 3 -10.08 -22.42 4.69
C GLY A 3 -9.92 -20.90 4.90
N HIS A 4 -9.61 -20.13 3.88
CA HIS A 4 -9.53 -18.68 3.97
C HIS A 4 -10.84 -18.01 3.54
N THR A 5 -11.29 -17.00 4.29
CA THR A 5 -12.50 -16.21 3.97
C THR A 5 -12.22 -15.14 2.88
N ARG A 6 -10.96 -14.87 2.57
CA ARG A 6 -10.50 -13.90 1.59
C ARG A 6 -9.30 -14.43 0.81
N ALA A 7 -9.17 -14.01 -0.44
CA ALA A 7 -8.05 -14.35 -1.29
C ALA A 7 -6.96 -13.28 -1.20
N PHE A 8 -5.69 -13.70 -1.26
CA PHE A 8 -4.54 -12.80 -1.38
C PHE A 8 -4.02 -12.84 -2.81
N MET A 9 -3.90 -11.68 -3.43
CA MET A 9 -3.45 -11.55 -4.80
C MET A 9 -2.26 -10.59 -4.89
N LYS A 10 -1.11 -11.09 -5.30
CA LYS A 10 0.05 -10.25 -5.57
C LYS A 10 -0.12 -9.59 -6.94
N ILE A 11 -0.18 -8.26 -6.96
CA ILE A 11 -0.33 -7.46 -8.18
C ILE A 11 0.92 -6.65 -8.54
N GLU A 12 1.88 -6.53 -7.60
CA GLU A 12 3.12 -5.79 -7.78
C GLU A 12 4.28 -6.52 -7.12
N ASP A 13 5.49 -6.42 -7.69
CA ASP A 13 6.74 -6.93 -7.12
C ASP A 13 7.89 -5.97 -7.42
N GLY A 14 8.93 -6.01 -6.57
CA GLY A 14 10.09 -5.15 -6.69
C GLY A 14 9.88 -3.77 -6.06
N CYS A 15 10.92 -2.94 -6.05
CA CYS A 15 10.86 -1.60 -5.48
C CYS A 15 12.00 -0.73 -6.00
N ASN A 16 11.70 0.52 -6.38
CA ASN A 16 12.69 1.50 -6.81
C ASN A 16 13.26 2.34 -5.64
N ARG A 17 12.81 2.09 -4.40
CA ARG A 17 13.32 2.75 -3.20
C ARG A 17 14.71 2.24 -2.83
N ARG A 18 15.47 3.07 -2.13
CA ARG A 18 16.82 2.74 -1.63
C ARG A 18 16.92 2.94 -0.13
N CYS A 19 15.89 2.48 0.61
CA CYS A 19 15.89 2.53 2.06
C CYS A 19 17.12 1.80 2.61
N ALA A 20 17.78 2.39 3.61
CA ALA A 20 19.09 1.94 4.07
C ALA A 20 19.10 0.50 4.65
N TYR A 21 17.95 0.06 5.16
CA TYR A 21 17.76 -1.27 5.76
C TYR A 21 17.21 -2.32 4.79
N CYS A 22 16.87 -1.94 3.54
CA CYS A 22 16.07 -2.80 2.67
C CYS A 22 16.91 -3.48 1.59
N VAL A 23 16.81 -4.81 1.52
CA VAL A 23 17.48 -5.63 0.50
C VAL A 23 16.63 -5.78 -0.78
N ILE A 24 15.37 -5.43 -0.74
CA ILE A 24 14.39 -5.70 -1.80
C ILE A 24 14.84 -5.24 -3.19
N PRO A 25 15.35 -4.01 -3.40
CA PRO A 25 15.78 -3.59 -4.73
C PRO A 25 16.88 -4.47 -5.33
N ARG A 26 17.71 -5.07 -4.47
CA ARG A 26 18.78 -5.99 -4.90
C ARG A 26 18.25 -7.41 -5.14
N ALA A 27 17.31 -7.86 -4.30
CA ALA A 27 16.79 -9.24 -4.34
C ALA A 27 15.64 -9.41 -5.34
N ARG A 28 14.79 -8.39 -5.50
CA ARG A 28 13.58 -8.43 -6.34
C ARG A 28 13.67 -7.57 -7.60
N GLY A 29 14.62 -6.63 -7.64
CA GLY A 29 14.76 -5.67 -8.74
C GLY A 29 13.78 -4.51 -8.67
N SER A 30 13.63 -3.82 -9.81
CA SER A 30 12.73 -2.68 -9.96
C SER A 30 11.26 -3.08 -9.89
N VAL A 31 10.39 -2.08 -9.70
CA VAL A 31 8.93 -2.23 -9.74
C VAL A 31 8.51 -2.98 -11.01
N ARG A 32 7.67 -3.96 -10.83
CA ARG A 32 7.01 -4.72 -11.91
C ARG A 32 5.55 -4.90 -11.53
N SER A 33 4.69 -4.25 -12.28
CA SER A 33 3.24 -4.39 -12.15
C SER A 33 2.77 -5.63 -12.91
N ARG A 34 1.85 -6.36 -12.32
CA ARG A 34 1.16 -7.45 -12.98
C ARG A 34 0.19 -6.86 -14.01
N ALA A 35 0.09 -7.46 -15.18
CA ALA A 35 -0.82 -7.02 -16.23
C ALA A 35 -2.28 -7.02 -15.74
N GLU A 36 -3.01 -5.98 -16.10
CA GLU A 36 -4.38 -5.74 -15.68
C GLU A 36 -5.30 -6.91 -16.05
N GLU A 37 -5.24 -7.38 -17.30
CA GLU A 37 -6.07 -8.49 -17.78
C GLU A 37 -5.85 -9.75 -16.93
N SER A 38 -4.61 -9.99 -16.50
CA SER A 38 -4.27 -11.12 -15.64
C SER A 38 -4.89 -10.96 -14.24
N ILE A 39 -4.89 -9.74 -13.69
CA ILE A 39 -5.52 -9.45 -12.39
C ILE A 39 -7.03 -9.64 -12.47
N LEU A 40 -7.67 -9.03 -13.46
CA LEU A 40 -9.12 -9.09 -13.64
C LEU A 40 -9.62 -10.51 -13.94
N GLY A 41 -8.86 -11.26 -14.75
CA GLY A 41 -9.15 -12.67 -15.03
C GLY A 41 -9.08 -13.55 -13.77
N GLU A 42 -8.07 -13.37 -12.93
CA GLU A 42 -7.96 -14.08 -11.66
C GLU A 42 -9.06 -13.66 -10.66
N LEU A 43 -9.40 -12.36 -10.59
CA LEU A 43 -10.51 -11.89 -9.76
C LEU A 43 -11.84 -12.54 -10.15
N ALA A 44 -12.12 -12.64 -11.47
CA ALA A 44 -13.31 -13.31 -11.96
C ALA A 44 -13.34 -14.81 -11.59
N ALA A 45 -12.20 -15.48 -11.67
CA ALA A 45 -12.08 -16.87 -11.25
C ALA A 45 -12.26 -17.04 -9.74
N LEU A 46 -11.69 -16.16 -8.91
CA LEU A 46 -11.85 -16.14 -7.46
C LEU A 46 -13.31 -15.87 -7.07
N ALA A 47 -13.96 -14.90 -7.70
CA ALA A 47 -15.37 -14.60 -7.45
C ALA A 47 -16.28 -15.80 -7.80
N LYS A 48 -16.02 -16.47 -8.94
CA LYS A 48 -16.70 -17.72 -9.32
C LYS A 48 -16.45 -18.84 -8.33
N GLY A 49 -15.27 -18.87 -7.71
CA GLY A 49 -14.90 -19.80 -6.63
C GLY A 49 -15.49 -19.44 -5.26
N GLY A 50 -16.33 -18.38 -5.17
CA GLY A 50 -17.01 -17.97 -3.95
C GLY A 50 -16.27 -16.96 -3.07
N TYR A 51 -15.11 -16.46 -3.51
CA TYR A 51 -14.40 -15.41 -2.78
C TYR A 51 -15.03 -14.04 -3.06
N ALA A 52 -15.56 -13.41 -2.02
CA ALA A 52 -16.14 -12.07 -2.09
C ALA A 52 -15.17 -10.95 -1.66
N GLU A 53 -14.05 -11.31 -1.02
CA GLU A 53 -13.02 -10.37 -0.54
C GLU A 53 -11.65 -10.75 -1.12
N VAL A 54 -10.93 -9.75 -1.63
CA VAL A 54 -9.55 -9.87 -2.09
C VAL A 54 -8.64 -8.88 -1.36
N VAL A 55 -7.44 -9.32 -1.07
CA VAL A 55 -6.35 -8.46 -0.55
C VAL A 55 -5.32 -8.30 -1.65
N PHE A 56 -5.19 -7.09 -2.20
CA PHE A 56 -4.09 -6.76 -3.09
C PHE A 56 -2.80 -6.62 -2.28
N SER A 57 -1.78 -7.33 -2.70
CA SER A 57 -0.47 -7.31 -2.07
C SER A 57 0.63 -6.98 -3.08
N GLY A 58 1.71 -6.44 -2.58
CA GLY A 58 2.91 -6.08 -3.32
C GLY A 58 4.02 -5.72 -2.36
N ILE A 59 5.21 -5.51 -2.87
CA ILE A 59 6.36 -5.03 -2.09
C ILE A 59 6.21 -3.52 -1.80
N ASN A 60 5.75 -2.78 -2.79
CA ASN A 60 5.40 -1.36 -2.69
C ASN A 60 4.14 -1.11 -3.52
N LEU A 61 3.02 -1.49 -2.95
CA LEU A 61 1.74 -1.52 -3.66
C LEU A 61 1.35 -0.16 -4.25
N SER A 62 1.72 0.95 -3.58
CA SER A 62 1.51 2.31 -4.11
C SER A 62 2.25 2.59 -5.42
N SER A 63 3.24 1.74 -5.77
CA SER A 63 3.98 1.86 -7.04
C SER A 63 3.35 1.10 -8.20
N TYR A 64 2.25 0.37 -7.97
CA TYR A 64 1.55 -0.33 -9.05
C TYR A 64 1.22 0.62 -10.21
N GLY A 65 1.46 0.16 -11.43
CA GLY A 65 1.15 0.89 -12.64
C GLY A 65 2.22 1.89 -13.11
N ARG A 66 3.18 2.27 -12.26
CA ARG A 66 4.19 3.28 -12.61
C ARG A 66 5.15 2.85 -13.73
N ASP A 67 5.31 1.56 -13.93
CA ASP A 67 6.10 0.95 -15.01
C ASP A 67 5.28 0.69 -16.28
N THR A 68 3.95 0.78 -16.20
CA THR A 68 3.01 0.51 -17.30
C THR A 68 2.17 1.70 -17.72
N GLY A 69 2.31 2.86 -17.03
CA GLY A 69 1.56 4.09 -17.34
C GLY A 69 0.14 4.13 -16.77
N THR A 70 -0.14 3.31 -15.75
CA THR A 70 -1.39 3.31 -14.98
C THR A 70 -1.10 3.56 -13.49
N ASP A 71 -2.05 3.35 -12.60
CA ASP A 71 -1.88 3.52 -11.16
C ASP A 71 -2.74 2.55 -10.32
N LEU A 72 -2.49 2.58 -8.99
CA LEU A 72 -3.22 1.73 -8.05
C LEU A 72 -4.72 2.06 -8.00
N ALA A 73 -5.13 3.31 -8.16
CA ALA A 73 -6.55 3.66 -8.14
C ALA A 73 -7.29 3.05 -9.34
N GLU A 74 -6.68 3.07 -10.51
CA GLU A 74 -7.27 2.50 -11.72
C GLU A 74 -7.55 0.99 -11.58
N ILE A 75 -6.58 0.22 -11.08
CA ILE A 75 -6.82 -1.22 -10.89
C ILE A 75 -7.85 -1.50 -9.79
N VAL A 76 -7.92 -0.67 -8.75
CA VAL A 76 -8.94 -0.78 -7.70
C VAL A 76 -10.33 -0.47 -8.27
N GLU A 77 -10.47 0.58 -9.08
CA GLU A 77 -11.72 0.95 -9.76
C GLU A 77 -12.21 -0.20 -10.66
N LYS A 78 -11.33 -0.78 -11.47
CA LYS A 78 -11.66 -1.90 -12.38
C LYS A 78 -11.96 -3.18 -11.62
N ALA A 79 -11.20 -3.49 -10.59
CA ALA A 79 -11.42 -4.66 -9.72
C ALA A 79 -12.80 -4.62 -9.05
N ALA A 80 -13.26 -3.43 -8.64
CA ALA A 80 -14.57 -3.25 -8.04
C ALA A 80 -15.75 -3.50 -9.01
N GLN A 81 -15.49 -3.51 -10.32
CA GLN A 81 -16.49 -3.84 -11.33
C GLN A 81 -16.63 -5.36 -11.58
N VAL A 82 -15.72 -6.18 -11.04
CA VAL A 82 -15.77 -7.64 -11.23
C VAL A 82 -16.95 -8.21 -10.44
N PRO A 83 -17.93 -8.84 -11.11
CA PRO A 83 -19.10 -9.41 -10.43
C PRO A 83 -18.70 -10.43 -9.38
N GLY A 84 -19.24 -10.29 -8.18
CA GLY A 84 -18.96 -11.18 -7.05
C GLY A 84 -17.87 -10.67 -6.09
N ILE A 85 -16.99 -9.78 -6.50
CA ILE A 85 -16.05 -9.09 -5.60
C ILE A 85 -16.82 -7.96 -4.89
N ARG A 86 -16.85 -8.04 -3.56
CA ARG A 86 -17.57 -7.08 -2.70
C ARG A 86 -16.64 -6.25 -1.83
N ARG A 87 -15.42 -6.73 -1.60
CA ARG A 87 -14.44 -6.07 -0.72
C ARG A 87 -13.04 -6.19 -1.31
N ILE A 88 -12.37 -5.07 -1.35
CA ILE A 88 -10.96 -4.97 -1.76
C ILE A 88 -10.17 -4.39 -0.59
N ARG A 89 -9.10 -5.05 -0.19
CA ARG A 89 -8.14 -4.53 0.78
C ARG A 89 -6.81 -4.27 0.12
N LEU A 90 -6.12 -3.27 0.61
CA LEU A 90 -4.77 -2.94 0.19
C LEU A 90 -3.76 -3.42 1.24
N GLY A 91 -2.64 -3.96 0.77
CA GLY A 91 -1.46 -4.21 1.58
C GLY A 91 -0.72 -2.92 1.92
N SER A 92 0.58 -3.02 2.17
CA SER A 92 1.40 -1.89 2.60
C SER A 92 1.52 -0.80 1.52
N LEU A 93 1.31 0.44 1.96
CA LEU A 93 1.33 1.63 1.13
C LEU A 93 2.47 2.56 1.56
N GLU A 94 3.13 3.16 0.58
CA GLU A 94 4.11 4.23 0.80
C GLU A 94 3.38 5.58 0.80
N PRO A 95 3.50 6.38 1.88
CA PRO A 95 2.70 7.59 2.05
C PRO A 95 2.95 8.63 0.95
N ASP A 96 4.18 8.85 0.53
CA ASP A 96 4.54 9.84 -0.48
C ASP A 96 4.02 9.53 -1.90
N LEU A 97 3.58 8.30 -2.14
CA LEU A 97 2.95 7.89 -3.38
C LEU A 97 1.42 7.99 -3.35
N MET A 98 0.84 8.25 -2.19
CA MET A 98 -0.59 8.44 -2.00
C MET A 98 -1.00 9.88 -2.36
N THR A 99 -1.14 10.15 -3.65
CA THR A 99 -1.53 11.48 -4.14
C THR A 99 -2.98 11.81 -3.79
N GLU A 100 -3.30 13.09 -3.73
CA GLU A 100 -4.67 13.56 -3.45
C GLU A 100 -5.68 13.05 -4.49
N GLU A 101 -5.27 13.06 -5.77
CA GLU A 101 -6.07 12.51 -6.87
C GLU A 101 -6.33 11.01 -6.68
N MET A 102 -5.29 10.22 -6.38
CA MET A 102 -5.43 8.79 -6.12
C MET A 102 -6.37 8.52 -4.94
N ILE A 103 -6.22 9.26 -3.83
CA ILE A 103 -7.09 9.16 -2.66
C ILE A 103 -8.56 9.48 -3.03
N ALA A 104 -8.78 10.57 -3.76
CA ALA A 104 -10.12 10.98 -4.17
C ALA A 104 -10.81 9.97 -5.11
N ARG A 105 -10.05 9.36 -6.03
CA ARG A 105 -10.55 8.29 -6.90
C ARG A 105 -10.91 7.04 -6.09
N MET A 106 -10.02 6.58 -5.24
CA MET A 106 -10.25 5.41 -4.39
C MET A 106 -11.43 5.59 -3.43
N ALA A 107 -11.66 6.82 -2.93
CA ALA A 107 -12.80 7.11 -2.05
C ALA A 107 -14.18 6.95 -2.72
N ARG A 108 -14.22 6.95 -4.05
CA ARG A 108 -15.44 6.70 -4.84
C ARG A 108 -15.73 5.20 -5.05
N VAL A 109 -14.86 4.31 -4.56
CA VAL A 109 -15.00 2.88 -4.74
C VAL A 109 -15.60 2.24 -3.47
N PRO A 110 -16.90 1.93 -3.43
CA PRO A 110 -17.56 1.42 -2.23
C PRO A 110 -17.02 0.05 -1.75
N ALA A 111 -16.47 -0.73 -2.67
CA ALA A 111 -15.87 -2.02 -2.37
C ALA A 111 -14.51 -1.90 -1.65
N LEU A 112 -13.84 -0.74 -1.71
CA LEU A 112 -12.57 -0.56 -1.04
C LEU A 112 -12.76 -0.45 0.47
N CYS A 113 -12.10 -1.32 1.21
CA CYS A 113 -12.17 -1.31 2.67
C CYS A 113 -11.41 -0.11 3.23
N PRO A 114 -11.99 0.69 4.14
CA PRO A 114 -11.36 1.85 4.75
C PRO A 114 -10.35 1.45 5.82
N GLN A 115 -9.33 0.72 5.44
CA GLN A 115 -8.23 0.26 6.30
C GLN A 115 -6.92 0.41 5.51
N PHE A 116 -5.98 1.16 6.05
CA PHE A 116 -4.73 1.49 5.39
C PHE A 116 -3.55 1.14 6.28
N HIS A 117 -2.62 0.37 5.73
CA HIS A 117 -1.31 0.16 6.33
C HIS A 117 -0.32 1.10 5.64
N LEU A 118 0.11 2.16 6.34
CA LEU A 118 1.05 3.16 5.82
C LEU A 118 2.40 2.97 6.49
N SER A 119 3.45 2.79 5.69
CA SER A 119 4.81 2.56 6.19
C SER A 119 5.40 3.84 6.79
N LEU A 120 5.40 3.99 8.12
CA LEU A 120 6.03 5.12 8.83
C LEU A 120 7.51 4.85 9.09
N GLN A 121 7.83 3.74 9.70
CA GLN A 121 9.15 3.24 10.09
C GLN A 121 9.78 3.96 11.29
N SER A 122 9.61 5.26 11.48
CA SER A 122 10.00 6.04 12.66
C SER A 122 9.17 7.32 12.75
N GLY A 123 8.86 7.75 13.96
CA GLY A 123 8.25 9.05 14.22
C GLY A 123 9.26 10.19 14.37
N CYS A 124 10.57 9.93 14.22
CA CYS A 124 11.64 10.92 14.29
C CYS A 124 12.22 11.21 12.90
N ASP A 125 12.20 12.48 12.48
CA ASP A 125 12.70 12.91 11.17
C ASP A 125 14.20 12.66 10.98
N ALA A 126 15.00 12.74 12.06
CA ALA A 126 16.42 12.44 11.99
C ALA A 126 16.66 10.96 11.66
N THR A 127 15.87 10.07 12.25
CA THR A 127 15.92 8.63 11.96
C THR A 127 15.38 8.32 10.57
N LEU A 128 14.28 8.94 10.13
CA LEU A 128 13.77 8.79 8.75
C LEU A 128 14.82 9.18 7.69
N ARG A 129 15.56 10.27 7.90
CA ARG A 129 16.67 10.67 7.01
C ARG A 129 17.79 9.63 6.98
N ARG A 130 18.19 9.05 8.14
CA ARG A 130 19.17 7.96 8.20
C ARG A 130 18.67 6.69 7.49
N MET A 131 17.38 6.41 7.58
CA MET A 131 16.70 5.32 6.86
C MET A 131 16.58 5.59 5.36
N ARG A 132 16.92 6.80 4.88
CA ARG A 132 16.74 7.27 3.50
C ARG A 132 15.28 7.24 3.07
N ARG A 133 14.38 7.62 3.98
CA ARG A 133 12.98 7.86 3.63
C ARG A 133 12.86 9.21 2.91
N ILE A 134 11.91 9.29 1.98
CA ILE A 134 11.71 10.51 1.16
C ILE A 134 10.53 11.35 1.64
N TYR A 135 9.95 10.98 2.75
CA TYR A 135 8.97 11.75 3.52
C TYR A 135 9.49 11.99 4.93
N ASP A 136 8.92 12.96 5.59
CA ASP A 136 9.07 13.28 7.00
C ASP A 136 7.77 13.00 7.76
N THR A 137 7.78 13.21 9.06
CA THR A 137 6.62 13.00 9.93
C THR A 137 5.44 13.93 9.58
N ALA A 138 5.73 15.16 9.14
CA ALA A 138 4.70 16.11 8.71
C ALA A 138 4.01 15.65 7.43
N GLY A 139 4.77 15.19 6.43
CA GLY A 139 4.25 14.61 5.20
C GLY A 139 3.42 13.35 5.43
N TYR A 140 3.89 12.47 6.32
CA TYR A 140 3.12 11.30 6.72
C TYR A 140 1.79 11.67 7.35
N ARG A 141 1.80 12.61 8.31
CA ARG A 141 0.59 13.11 8.98
C ARG A 141 -0.41 13.69 7.98
N ALA A 142 0.06 14.51 7.03
CA ALA A 142 -0.78 15.10 6.01
C ALA A 142 -1.50 14.04 5.15
N VAL A 143 -0.84 12.94 4.81
CA VAL A 143 -1.47 11.83 4.08
C VAL A 143 -2.52 11.13 4.93
N VAL A 144 -2.24 10.88 6.21
CA VAL A 144 -3.23 10.28 7.15
C VAL A 144 -4.46 11.15 7.27
N GLU A 145 -4.29 12.48 7.40
CA GLU A 145 -5.41 13.43 7.49
C GLU A 145 -6.26 13.44 6.22
N LYS A 146 -5.63 13.43 5.04
CA LYS A 146 -6.33 13.33 3.74
C LYS A 146 -7.13 12.03 3.64
N LEU A 147 -6.54 10.91 4.02
CA LEU A 147 -7.22 9.61 4.02
C LEU A 147 -8.38 9.59 5.02
N ARG A 148 -8.22 10.17 6.23
CA ARG A 148 -9.32 10.28 7.20
C ARG A 148 -10.48 11.13 6.69
N ALA A 149 -10.17 12.22 6.00
CA ALA A 149 -11.20 13.07 5.40
C ALA A 149 -11.95 12.37 4.25
N ALA A 150 -11.21 11.62 3.41
CA ALA A 150 -11.79 10.91 2.28
C ALA A 150 -12.52 9.61 2.66
N PHE A 151 -12.12 8.97 3.76
CA PHE A 151 -12.68 7.71 4.26
C PHE A 151 -13.09 7.84 5.73
N PRO A 152 -14.29 8.36 6.02
CA PRO A 152 -14.78 8.46 7.40
C PRO A 152 -14.75 7.11 8.11
N GLY A 153 -14.18 7.08 9.32
CA GLY A 153 -14.02 5.85 10.09
C GLY A 153 -12.89 4.93 9.66
N ALA A 154 -11.98 5.39 8.78
CA ALA A 154 -10.82 4.61 8.38
C ALA A 154 -9.92 4.24 9.56
N SER A 155 -9.43 2.99 9.54
CA SER A 155 -8.41 2.50 10.45
C SER A 155 -7.02 2.56 9.80
N PHE A 156 -6.01 2.87 10.63
CA PHE A 156 -4.62 2.96 10.20
C PHE A 156 -3.75 2.03 11.03
N THR A 157 -2.82 1.38 10.36
CA THR A 157 -1.76 0.59 10.96
C THR A 157 -0.43 0.99 10.36
N THR A 158 0.65 0.80 11.12
CA THR A 158 2.01 1.05 10.65
C THR A 158 2.99 0.14 11.37
N ASP A 159 4.20 0.07 10.83
CA ASP A 159 5.35 -0.55 11.49
C ASP A 159 6.34 0.53 11.92
N ILE A 160 6.99 0.31 13.08
CA ILE A 160 8.08 1.13 13.61
C ILE A 160 9.31 0.24 13.77
N ILE A 161 10.44 0.70 13.29
CA ILE A 161 11.75 0.08 13.48
C ILE A 161 12.43 0.83 14.63
N VAL A 162 12.73 0.12 15.71
CA VAL A 162 13.44 0.66 16.88
C VAL A 162 14.88 0.19 16.88
N GLY A 163 15.78 0.98 17.50
CA GLY A 163 17.21 0.66 17.58
C GLY A 163 17.92 0.78 16.23
N PHE A 164 17.42 1.63 15.33
CA PHE A 164 18.09 1.86 14.05
C PHE A 164 19.49 2.45 14.28
N PRO A 165 20.51 2.07 13.47
CA PRO A 165 21.88 2.58 13.67
C PRO A 165 21.93 4.11 13.77
N GLY A 166 22.44 4.62 14.90
CA GLY A 166 22.51 6.03 15.22
C GLY A 166 21.23 6.64 15.80
N GLU A 167 20.19 5.85 16.06
CA GLU A 167 19.02 6.27 16.84
C GLU A 167 19.41 6.47 18.29
N THR A 168 19.09 7.63 18.84
CA THR A 168 19.29 7.96 20.25
C THR A 168 18.01 7.68 21.04
N GLU A 169 18.12 7.65 22.38
CA GLU A 169 16.93 7.55 23.24
C GLU A 169 15.94 8.69 22.97
N ALA A 170 16.44 9.90 22.77
CA ALA A 170 15.58 11.05 22.41
C ALA A 170 14.86 10.86 21.07
N ASP A 171 15.53 10.32 20.04
CA ASP A 171 14.90 10.00 18.76
C ASP A 171 13.80 8.92 18.92
N PHE A 172 14.04 7.95 19.80
CA PHE A 172 13.06 6.90 20.10
C PHE A 172 11.85 7.47 20.85
N GLU A 173 12.06 8.30 21.88
CA GLU A 173 10.99 8.97 22.61
C GLU A 173 10.15 9.89 21.71
N GLU A 174 10.78 10.58 20.74
CA GLU A 174 10.06 11.38 19.74
C GLU A 174 9.13 10.51 18.88
N SER A 175 9.57 9.28 18.59
CA SER A 175 8.80 8.32 17.77
C SER A 175 7.59 7.76 18.49
#